data_3244deffa4c6eb5fed8a3d21a74dd1f0
#
_entry.id   3244deffa4c6eb5fed8a3d21a74dd1f0
#
_cell.length_a   1.000
_cell.length_b   1.000
_cell.length_c   1.000
_cell.angle_alpha   90.00
_cell.angle_beta   90.00
_cell.angle_gamma   90.00
#
_symmetry.space_group_name_H-M   'P 1'
#
loop_
_entity.id
_entity.type
_entity.pdbx_description
1 polymer ?
#
loop_
_entity_poly.entity_id
_entity_poly.type
_entity_poly.pdbx_seq_one_letter_code
_entity_poly.pdbx_strand_id
1 'polypeptide(L)'
;KKKIFKFSITQKFLAYLGYIYILFVGMTSKIIIKNEDYSINMWNEKKPFILAFWHSQLMMVGYVWKSKAVLNMLASSHSDGRFGAYIAGHFNLKNISIESKNKSPSLRQIFKILNNGHYLGVTPDGPRGPNQKVSEGIIKIAINSQVPIIPLGFASNKNFKLKSWDSFLITYPFAKCN
;
A
#
# COMPACT_ATOMS: atom_id res chain seq x y z
N LYS A 1 -24.44 -4.49 11.62
CA LYS A 1 -23.38 -4.75 10.63
C LYS A 1 -21.95 -4.54 11.16
N LYS A 2 -21.70 -3.65 12.14
CA LYS A 2 -20.35 -3.38 12.70
C LYS A 2 -19.79 -4.46 13.64
N LYS A 3 -20.60 -5.36 14.21
CA LYS A 3 -20.14 -6.38 15.17
C LYS A 3 -19.36 -7.54 14.54
N ILE A 4 -19.67 -7.93 13.30
CA ILE A 4 -19.05 -9.08 12.61
C ILE A 4 -17.57 -8.82 12.33
N PHE A 5 -17.19 -7.58 12.00
CA PHE A 5 -15.80 -7.21 11.73
C PHE A 5 -14.87 -7.15 12.96
N LYS A 6 -15.41 -7.27 14.17
CA LYS A 6 -14.59 -7.25 15.40
C LYS A 6 -13.91 -8.59 15.73
N PHE A 7 -14.34 -9.70 15.16
CA PHE A 7 -13.74 -11.01 15.43
C PHE A 7 -12.52 -11.24 14.54
N SER A 8 -11.35 -11.39 15.15
CA SER A 8 -10.07 -11.59 14.46
C SER A 8 -10.08 -12.74 13.43
N ILE A 9 -10.77 -13.84 13.72
CA ILE A 9 -10.88 -15.00 12.83
C ILE A 9 -11.68 -14.65 11.58
N THR A 10 -12.83 -13.99 11.74
CA THR A 10 -13.68 -13.56 10.61
C THR A 10 -12.95 -12.54 9.72
N GLN A 11 -12.20 -11.62 10.32
CA GLN A 11 -11.39 -10.67 9.55
C GLN A 11 -10.30 -11.37 8.74
N LYS A 12 -9.61 -12.36 9.32
CA LYS A 12 -8.58 -13.14 8.61
C LYS A 12 -9.18 -13.94 7.45
N PHE A 13 -10.32 -14.57 7.65
CA PHE A 13 -11.01 -15.31 6.59
C PHE A 13 -11.45 -14.38 5.44
N LEU A 14 -12.08 -13.26 5.76
CA LEU A 14 -12.48 -12.28 4.75
C LEU A 14 -11.27 -11.66 4.03
N ALA A 15 -10.17 -11.43 4.76
CA ALA A 15 -8.93 -10.96 4.16
C ALA A 15 -8.32 -11.97 3.19
N TYR A 16 -8.41 -13.27 3.52
CA TYR A 16 -7.98 -14.33 2.63
C TYR A 16 -8.83 -14.39 1.35
N LEU A 17 -10.15 -14.22 1.46
CA LEU A 17 -11.02 -14.10 0.28
C LEU A 17 -10.67 -12.86 -0.55
N GLY A 18 -10.37 -11.73 0.10
CA GLY A 18 -9.88 -10.53 -0.58
C GLY A 18 -8.56 -10.76 -1.32
N TYR A 19 -7.62 -11.47 -0.70
CA TYR A 19 -6.37 -11.88 -1.33
C TYR A 19 -6.62 -12.75 -2.58
N ILE A 20 -7.46 -13.78 -2.48
CA ILE A 20 -7.83 -14.65 -3.63
C ILE A 20 -8.46 -13.82 -4.75
N TYR A 21 -9.35 -12.88 -4.40
CA TYR A 21 -9.95 -11.97 -5.38
C TYR A 21 -8.90 -11.13 -6.11
N ILE A 22 -7.95 -10.54 -5.39
CA ILE A 22 -6.86 -9.76 -5.98
C ILE A 22 -5.99 -10.61 -6.90
N LEU A 23 -5.66 -11.84 -6.50
CA LEU A 23 -4.94 -12.79 -7.35
C LEU A 23 -5.73 -13.10 -8.63
N PHE A 24 -7.03 -13.39 -8.49
CA PHE A 24 -7.89 -13.69 -9.64
C PHE A 24 -7.96 -12.51 -10.61
N VAL A 25 -8.15 -11.28 -10.08
CA VAL A 25 -8.13 -10.07 -10.90
C VAL A 25 -6.77 -9.91 -11.60
N GLY A 26 -5.68 -10.07 -10.87
CA GLY A 26 -4.33 -9.93 -11.43
C GLY A 26 -4.02 -10.96 -12.52
N MET A 27 -4.41 -12.22 -12.33
CA MET A 27 -4.17 -13.31 -13.29
C MET A 27 -5.04 -13.19 -14.55
N THR A 28 -6.24 -12.63 -14.45
CA THR A 28 -7.18 -12.50 -15.56
C THR A 28 -7.09 -11.17 -16.29
N SER A 29 -6.43 -10.17 -15.72
CA SER A 29 -6.32 -8.84 -16.28
C SER A 29 -5.00 -8.61 -17.00
N LYS A 30 -5.04 -7.80 -18.07
CA LYS A 30 -3.81 -7.34 -18.73
C LYS A 30 -3.24 -6.14 -17.98
N ILE A 31 -2.15 -6.36 -17.23
CA ILE A 31 -1.47 -5.31 -16.47
C ILE A 31 -0.24 -4.87 -17.25
N ILE A 32 -0.15 -3.57 -17.53
CA ILE A 32 1.00 -2.94 -18.20
C ILE A 32 1.64 -1.97 -17.21
N ILE A 33 2.86 -2.27 -16.80
CA ILE A 33 3.63 -1.37 -15.93
C ILE A 33 4.50 -0.50 -16.83
N LYS A 34 4.39 0.82 -16.67
CA LYS A 34 5.19 1.81 -17.40
C LYS A 34 6.26 2.38 -16.48
N ASN A 35 7.41 2.73 -17.07
CA ASN A 35 8.53 3.39 -16.36
C ASN A 35 9.04 2.57 -15.17
N GLU A 36 8.97 1.23 -15.23
CA GLU A 36 9.44 0.37 -14.14
C GLU A 36 10.97 0.33 -14.01
N ASP A 37 11.71 0.75 -15.03
CA ASP A 37 13.18 0.70 -15.07
C ASP A 37 13.81 1.40 -13.87
N TYR A 38 13.24 2.54 -13.44
CA TYR A 38 13.77 3.27 -12.30
C TYR A 38 13.69 2.46 -10.99
N SER A 39 12.56 1.83 -10.73
CA SER A 39 12.39 0.99 -9.54
C SER A 39 13.23 -0.28 -9.62
N ILE A 40 13.36 -0.89 -10.80
CA ILE A 40 14.21 -2.05 -11.06
C ILE A 40 15.68 -1.71 -10.79
N ASN A 41 16.16 -0.59 -11.27
CA ASN A 41 17.53 -0.14 -11.01
C ASN A 41 17.79 0.07 -9.53
N MET A 42 16.86 0.71 -8.79
CA MET A 42 16.96 0.87 -7.35
C MET A 42 16.98 -0.48 -6.61
N TRP A 43 16.21 -1.46 -7.05
CA TRP A 43 16.23 -2.82 -6.48
C TRP A 43 17.56 -3.54 -6.74
N ASN A 44 18.09 -3.45 -7.95
CA ASN A 44 19.36 -4.06 -8.34
C ASN A 44 20.54 -3.46 -7.56
N GLU A 45 20.51 -2.15 -7.34
CA GLU A 45 21.50 -1.42 -6.55
C GLU A 45 21.28 -1.50 -5.04
N LYS A 46 20.21 -2.17 -4.59
CA LYS A 46 19.79 -2.26 -3.18
C LYS A 46 19.61 -0.89 -2.51
N LYS A 47 19.24 0.11 -3.29
CA LYS A 47 18.98 1.47 -2.80
C LYS A 47 17.54 1.57 -2.29
N PRO A 48 17.32 2.10 -1.08
CA PRO A 48 15.97 2.29 -0.53
C PRO A 48 15.20 3.37 -1.29
N PHE A 49 13.88 3.25 -1.33
CA PHE A 49 12.98 4.29 -1.81
C PHE A 49 11.64 4.24 -1.07
N ILE A 50 10.90 5.33 -1.18
CA ILE A 50 9.54 5.43 -0.70
C ILE A 50 8.60 5.27 -1.89
N LEU A 51 7.80 4.21 -1.91
CA LEU A 51 6.74 4.00 -2.90
C LEU A 51 5.49 4.76 -2.44
N ALA A 52 5.09 5.78 -3.18
CA ALA A 52 3.94 6.62 -2.87
C ALA A 52 2.77 6.30 -3.82
N PHE A 53 1.61 5.98 -3.28
CA PHE A 53 0.40 5.69 -4.06
C PHE A 53 -0.84 6.14 -3.29
N TRP A 54 -1.91 6.48 -4.01
CA TRP A 54 -3.13 6.95 -3.37
C TRP A 54 -3.82 5.83 -2.58
N HIS A 55 -4.45 6.18 -1.46
CA HIS A 55 -5.19 5.24 -0.63
C HIS A 55 -6.29 4.53 -1.45
N SER A 56 -6.92 5.25 -2.36
CA SER A 56 -7.91 4.71 -3.29
C SER A 56 -7.39 3.59 -4.21
N GLN A 57 -6.07 3.48 -4.42
CA GLN A 57 -5.43 2.57 -5.38
C GLN A 57 -4.72 1.38 -4.72
N LEU A 58 -4.89 1.21 -3.41
CA LEU A 58 -4.21 0.19 -2.59
C LEU A 58 -4.42 -1.24 -3.07
N MET A 59 -5.56 -1.55 -3.70
CA MET A 59 -5.95 -2.93 -4.02
C MET A 59 -4.88 -3.71 -4.78
N MET A 60 -4.29 -3.13 -5.80
CA MET A 60 -3.36 -3.84 -6.70
C MET A 60 -1.88 -3.69 -6.33
N VAL A 61 -1.54 -2.89 -5.33
CA VAL A 61 -0.14 -2.63 -4.94
C VAL A 61 0.60 -3.91 -4.60
N GLY A 62 -0.02 -4.81 -3.83
CA GLY A 62 0.60 -6.08 -3.46
C GLY A 62 0.86 -7.00 -4.67
N TYR A 63 -0.04 -7.00 -5.64
CA TYR A 63 0.11 -7.81 -6.85
C TYR A 63 1.19 -7.28 -7.80
N VAL A 64 1.33 -5.95 -7.91
CA VAL A 64 2.33 -5.32 -8.80
C VAL A 64 3.71 -5.19 -8.17
N TRP A 65 3.84 -5.37 -6.86
CA TRP A 65 5.12 -5.38 -6.17
C TRP A 65 5.91 -6.65 -6.51
N LYS A 66 6.81 -6.55 -7.48
CA LYS A 66 7.57 -7.70 -8.02
C LYS A 66 8.88 -8.00 -7.28
N SER A 67 9.34 -7.10 -6.40
CA SER A 67 10.59 -7.31 -5.66
C SER A 67 10.44 -8.47 -4.66
N LYS A 68 11.50 -9.27 -4.51
CA LYS A 68 11.61 -10.26 -3.43
C LYS A 68 11.78 -9.60 -2.05
N ALA A 69 12.20 -8.34 -2.02
CA ALA A 69 12.34 -7.59 -0.77
C ALA A 69 10.98 -7.19 -0.21
N VAL A 70 10.89 -7.14 1.11
CA VAL A 70 9.67 -6.76 1.82
C VAL A 70 9.40 -5.26 1.62
N LEU A 71 8.18 -4.92 1.18
CA LEU A 71 7.68 -3.55 1.22
C LEU A 71 7.04 -3.29 2.58
N ASN A 72 7.58 -2.35 3.33
CA ASN A 72 7.05 -1.95 4.63
C ASN A 72 5.97 -0.90 4.44
N MET A 73 4.72 -1.25 4.78
CA MET A 73 3.54 -0.40 4.58
C MET A 73 3.16 0.33 5.86
N LEU A 74 2.91 1.62 5.77
CA LEU A 74 2.35 2.36 6.90
C LEU A 74 0.85 2.07 7.00
N ALA A 75 0.43 1.49 8.11
CA ALA A 75 -0.96 1.11 8.35
C ALA A 75 -1.50 1.72 9.65
N SER A 76 -2.79 2.09 9.64
CA SER A 76 -3.48 2.51 10.84
C SER A 76 -3.74 1.32 11.76
N SER A 77 -3.66 1.54 13.08
CA SER A 77 -4.01 0.54 14.12
C SER A 77 -5.52 0.25 14.23
N HIS A 78 -6.37 0.99 13.52
CA HIS A 78 -7.83 0.77 13.53
C HIS A 78 -8.26 -0.51 12.80
N SER A 79 -9.52 -0.93 13.00
CA SER A 79 -10.07 -2.19 12.46
C SER A 79 -9.91 -2.34 10.95
N ASP A 80 -10.16 -1.26 10.21
CA ASP A 80 -10.09 -1.26 8.74
C ASP A 80 -8.63 -1.36 8.25
N GLY A 81 -7.70 -0.70 8.96
CA GLY A 81 -6.26 -0.84 8.73
C GLY A 81 -5.77 -2.27 8.99
N ARG A 82 -6.30 -2.96 10.01
CA ARG A 82 -5.94 -4.37 10.27
C ARG A 82 -6.44 -5.31 9.17
N PHE A 83 -7.65 -5.08 8.63
CA PHE A 83 -8.16 -5.87 7.51
C PHE A 83 -7.25 -5.74 6.28
N GLY A 84 -6.92 -4.53 5.88
CA GLY A 84 -5.96 -4.28 4.79
C GLY A 84 -4.58 -4.87 5.08
N ALA A 85 -4.12 -4.82 6.34
CA ALA A 85 -2.87 -5.41 6.78
C ALA A 85 -2.83 -6.95 6.63
N TYR A 86 -3.95 -7.64 6.90
CA TYR A 86 -4.04 -9.09 6.68
C TYR A 86 -3.95 -9.44 5.18
N ILE A 87 -4.64 -8.69 4.31
CA ILE A 87 -4.52 -8.88 2.86
C ILE A 87 -3.08 -8.65 2.40
N ALA A 88 -2.49 -7.53 2.81
CA ALA A 88 -1.13 -7.14 2.45
C ALA A 88 -0.08 -8.19 2.86
N GLY A 89 -0.26 -8.82 4.04
CA GLY A 89 0.63 -9.88 4.52
C GLY A 89 0.73 -11.09 3.59
N HIS A 90 -0.31 -11.41 2.83
CA HIS A 90 -0.28 -12.48 1.83
C HIS A 90 0.55 -12.13 0.58
N PHE A 91 0.84 -10.84 0.36
CA PHE A 91 1.68 -10.34 -0.72
C PHE A 91 3.11 -9.98 -0.29
N ASN A 92 3.58 -10.52 0.83
CA ASN A 92 4.89 -10.18 1.40
C ASN A 92 5.05 -8.68 1.75
N LEU A 93 3.93 -8.01 2.06
CA LEU A 93 3.93 -6.63 2.54
C LEU A 93 3.88 -6.63 4.08
N LYS A 94 4.83 -5.95 4.71
CA LYS A 94 4.90 -5.86 6.17
C LYS A 94 4.27 -4.56 6.64
N ASN A 95 3.31 -4.65 7.55
CA ASN A 95 2.63 -3.48 8.06
C ASN A 95 3.34 -2.92 9.30
N ILE A 96 3.55 -1.59 9.28
CA ILE A 96 4.03 -0.81 10.40
C ILE A 96 2.85 -0.04 10.94
N SER A 97 2.48 -0.33 12.18
CA SER A 97 1.39 0.38 12.84
C SER A 97 1.82 1.79 13.25
N ILE A 98 1.06 2.79 12.84
CA ILE A 98 1.24 4.17 13.29
C ILE A 98 0.19 4.47 14.36
N GLU A 99 0.68 4.77 15.57
CA GLU A 99 -0.17 5.26 16.64
C GLU A 99 -0.45 6.76 16.47
N SER A 100 -1.73 7.14 16.50
CA SER A 100 -2.14 8.53 16.30
C SER A 100 -1.71 9.46 17.44
N LYS A 101 -1.55 8.94 18.67
CA LYS A 101 -1.23 9.72 19.86
C LYS A 101 0.27 9.92 20.07
N ASN A 102 1.11 8.97 19.67
CA ASN A 102 2.56 9.09 19.78
C ASN A 102 3.23 8.69 18.47
N LYS A 103 3.61 9.70 17.68
CA LYS A 103 4.24 9.49 16.36
C LYS A 103 5.74 9.18 16.44
N SER A 104 6.39 9.50 17.55
CA SER A 104 7.85 9.41 17.66
C SER A 104 8.39 7.97 17.50
N PRO A 105 7.82 6.92 18.13
CA PRO A 105 8.28 5.55 17.92
C PRO A 105 8.11 5.10 16.46
N SER A 106 6.98 5.44 15.83
CA SER A 106 6.71 5.09 14.44
C SER A 106 7.69 5.78 13.48
N LEU A 107 8.02 7.05 13.71
CA LEU A 107 9.03 7.77 12.91
C LEU A 107 10.41 7.15 13.05
N ARG A 108 10.84 6.81 14.28
CA ARG A 108 12.12 6.11 14.50
C ARG A 108 12.18 4.78 13.75
N GLN A 109 11.09 4.03 13.75
CA GLN A 109 11.01 2.77 13.01
C GLN A 109 11.09 2.98 11.48
N ILE A 110 10.43 4.02 10.96
CA ILE A 110 10.50 4.40 9.54
C ILE A 110 11.95 4.72 9.14
N PHE A 111 12.62 5.59 9.89
CA PHE A 111 14.02 5.94 9.60
C PHE A 111 14.95 4.73 9.71
N LYS A 112 14.75 3.86 10.71
CA LYS A 112 15.53 2.62 10.82
C LYS A 112 15.36 1.72 9.60
N ILE A 113 14.14 1.60 9.06
CA ILE A 113 13.84 0.80 7.86
C ILE A 113 14.57 1.38 6.65
N LEU A 114 14.44 2.67 6.40
CA LEU A 114 15.08 3.33 5.25
C LEU A 114 16.61 3.33 5.36
N ASN A 115 17.17 3.61 6.53
CA ASN A 115 18.61 3.58 6.77
C ASN A 115 19.21 2.17 6.63
N ASN A 116 18.41 1.13 6.84
CA ASN A 116 18.83 -0.26 6.62
C ASN A 116 18.65 -0.73 5.16
N GLY A 117 18.36 0.16 4.22
CA GLY A 117 18.23 -0.16 2.80
C GLY A 117 16.91 -0.84 2.42
N HIS A 118 15.87 -0.74 3.27
CA HIS A 118 14.57 -1.33 2.99
C HIS A 118 13.60 -0.33 2.36
N TYR A 119 12.51 -0.84 1.79
CA TYR A 119 11.50 -0.07 1.07
C TYR A 119 10.31 0.28 1.96
N LEU A 120 9.76 1.47 1.75
CA LEU A 120 8.62 1.99 2.48
C LEU A 120 7.46 2.30 1.52
N GLY A 121 6.28 1.73 1.76
CA GLY A 121 5.04 2.07 1.06
C GLY A 121 4.21 3.06 1.88
N VAL A 122 3.81 4.15 1.26
CA VAL A 122 3.07 5.24 1.93
C VAL A 122 1.89 5.69 1.08
N THR A 123 0.73 5.85 1.71
CA THR A 123 -0.39 6.58 1.13
C THR A 123 -0.29 8.05 1.56
N PRO A 124 0.12 8.97 0.65
CA PRO A 124 0.41 10.35 1.03
C PRO A 124 -0.83 11.14 1.46
N ASP A 125 -2.03 10.72 1.04
CA ASP A 125 -3.32 11.24 1.48
C ASP A 125 -3.76 10.71 2.86
N GLY A 126 -3.05 9.71 3.40
CA GLY A 126 -3.29 9.16 4.73
C GLY A 126 -4.66 8.49 4.90
N PRO A 127 -4.95 7.98 6.10
CA PRO A 127 -6.18 7.21 6.34
C PRO A 127 -7.44 8.06 6.57
N ARG A 128 -7.31 9.38 6.57
CA ARG A 128 -8.42 10.33 6.83
C ARG A 128 -8.61 11.33 5.71
N GLY A 129 -7.76 11.29 4.69
CA GLY A 129 -7.77 12.23 3.58
C GLY A 129 -7.32 13.66 3.96
N PRO A 130 -7.64 14.62 3.15
CA PRO A 130 -8.54 14.53 1.97
C PRO A 130 -7.98 13.70 0.83
N ASN A 131 -8.88 13.05 0.07
CA ASN A 131 -8.54 12.16 -1.05
C ASN A 131 -7.58 12.84 -2.04
N GLN A 132 -6.53 12.11 -2.43
CA GLN A 132 -5.53 12.54 -3.42
C GLN A 132 -4.87 13.89 -3.12
N LYS A 133 -4.67 14.20 -1.84
CA LYS A 133 -3.90 15.36 -1.39
C LYS A 133 -2.66 14.91 -0.63
N VAL A 134 -1.51 15.31 -1.12
CA VAL A 134 -0.22 14.96 -0.49
C VAL A 134 -0.07 15.67 0.85
N SER A 135 0.21 14.90 1.91
CA SER A 135 0.59 15.44 3.20
C SER A 135 2.09 15.76 3.25
N GLU A 136 2.46 16.79 4.02
CA GLU A 136 3.87 17.15 4.20
C GLU A 136 4.72 16.03 4.85
N GLY A 137 4.08 15.09 5.54
CA GLY A 137 4.77 14.03 6.26
C GLY A 137 5.68 13.18 5.40
N ILE A 138 5.23 12.82 4.18
CA ILE A 138 6.04 12.01 3.25
C ILE A 138 7.27 12.78 2.77
N ILE A 139 7.13 14.08 2.51
CA ILE A 139 8.23 14.95 2.07
C ILE A 139 9.28 15.07 3.17
N LYS A 140 8.83 15.32 4.41
CA LYS A 140 9.74 15.40 5.58
C LYS A 140 10.49 14.08 5.82
N ILE A 141 9.83 12.93 5.63
CA ILE A 141 10.49 11.62 5.73
C ILE A 141 11.56 11.48 4.64
N ALA A 142 11.23 11.80 3.39
CA ALA A 142 12.15 11.67 2.26
C ALA A 142 13.40 12.56 2.43
N ILE A 143 13.21 13.83 2.81
CA ILE A 143 14.32 14.77 3.04
C ILE A 143 15.21 14.27 4.17
N ASN A 144 14.64 13.91 5.34
CA ASN A 144 15.43 13.52 6.50
C ASN A 144 16.14 12.16 6.33
N SER A 145 15.63 11.27 5.48
CA SER A 145 16.26 9.99 5.16
C SER A 145 17.12 10.03 3.89
N GLN A 146 17.10 11.14 3.14
CA GLN A 146 17.77 11.29 1.84
C GLN A 146 17.41 10.19 0.83
N VAL A 147 16.15 9.75 0.86
CA VAL A 147 15.62 8.63 0.07
C VAL A 147 14.61 9.17 -0.94
N PRO A 148 14.67 8.77 -2.22
CA PRO A 148 13.75 9.25 -3.24
C PRO A 148 12.32 8.72 -3.02
N ILE A 149 11.34 9.50 -3.51
CA ILE A 149 9.95 9.10 -3.60
C ILE A 149 9.67 8.64 -5.03
N ILE A 150 9.17 7.43 -5.19
CA ILE A 150 8.69 6.89 -6.46
C ILE A 150 7.16 6.90 -6.43
N PRO A 151 6.48 7.71 -7.24
CA PRO A 151 5.03 7.68 -7.33
C PRO A 151 4.57 6.46 -8.12
N LEU A 152 3.57 5.75 -7.61
CA LEU A 152 2.87 4.67 -8.28
C LEU A 152 1.43 5.09 -8.53
N GLY A 153 1.06 5.22 -9.79
CA GLY A 153 -0.34 5.41 -10.22
C GLY A 153 -0.93 4.10 -10.71
N PHE A 154 -2.22 3.92 -10.53
CA PHE A 154 -2.97 2.76 -11.02
C PHE A 154 -4.28 3.20 -11.65
N ALA A 155 -4.55 2.69 -12.84
CA ALA A 155 -5.82 2.87 -13.55
C ALA A 155 -6.30 1.54 -14.12
N SER A 156 -7.64 1.38 -14.18
CA SER A 156 -8.29 0.21 -14.75
C SER A 156 -9.50 0.63 -15.56
N ASN A 157 -9.70 0.02 -16.74
CA ASN A 157 -10.85 0.30 -17.59
C ASN A 157 -12.15 -0.36 -17.11
N LYS A 158 -12.04 -1.38 -16.24
CA LYS A 158 -13.17 -2.06 -15.59
C LYS A 158 -13.01 -1.96 -14.09
N ASN A 159 -13.70 -1.03 -13.48
CA ASN A 159 -13.59 -0.77 -12.04
C ASN A 159 -14.91 -0.29 -11.46
N PHE A 160 -14.98 -0.35 -10.14
CA PHE A 160 -16.03 0.21 -9.32
C PHE A 160 -15.40 1.03 -8.19
N LYS A 161 -15.90 2.24 -7.96
CA LYS A 161 -15.47 3.09 -6.86
C LYS A 161 -16.44 3.01 -5.70
N LEU A 162 -15.92 2.72 -4.51
CA LEU A 162 -16.72 2.72 -3.30
C LEU A 162 -17.15 4.15 -2.95
N LYS A 163 -18.32 4.28 -2.33
CA LYS A 163 -18.77 5.54 -1.71
C LYS A 163 -18.08 5.73 -0.34
N SER A 164 -16.76 5.81 -0.34
CA SER A 164 -15.91 6.07 0.80
C SER A 164 -15.20 7.42 0.62
N TRP A 165 -14.56 7.92 1.69
CA TRP A 165 -13.85 9.21 1.65
C TRP A 165 -12.74 9.23 0.57
N ASP A 166 -12.11 8.09 0.32
CA ASP A 166 -11.02 7.90 -0.64
C ASP A 166 -11.50 7.47 -2.03
N SER A 167 -12.79 7.16 -2.21
CA SER A 167 -13.33 6.58 -3.45
C SER A 167 -12.56 5.32 -3.86
N PHE A 168 -12.35 4.37 -2.92
CA PHE A 168 -11.54 3.17 -3.10
C PHE A 168 -11.91 2.42 -4.38
N LEU A 169 -10.92 2.15 -5.22
CA LEU A 169 -11.08 1.57 -6.53
C LEU A 169 -10.98 0.04 -6.47
N ILE A 170 -12.07 -0.64 -6.80
CA ILE A 170 -12.13 -2.09 -6.95
C ILE A 170 -12.07 -2.40 -8.44
N THR A 171 -11.03 -3.11 -8.85
CA THR A 171 -10.84 -3.56 -10.23
C THR A 171 -11.59 -4.86 -10.45
N TYR A 172 -12.31 -4.96 -11.57
CA TYR A 172 -12.95 -6.21 -11.99
C TYR A 172 -11.98 -7.12 -12.74
N PRO A 173 -12.24 -8.45 -12.75
CA PRO A 173 -11.50 -9.39 -13.60
C PRO A 173 -11.57 -9.01 -15.09
N PHE A 174 -10.60 -9.50 -15.85
CA PHE A 174 -10.49 -9.27 -17.30
C PHE A 174 -10.41 -7.79 -17.69
N ALA A 175 -9.80 -6.98 -16.83
CA ALA A 175 -9.56 -5.56 -17.07
C ALA A 175 -8.25 -5.33 -17.85
N LYS A 176 -8.13 -4.11 -18.41
CA LYS A 176 -6.85 -3.55 -18.86
C LYS A 176 -6.43 -2.54 -17.80
N CYS A 177 -5.24 -2.75 -17.22
CA CYS A 177 -4.69 -1.96 -16.14
C CYS A 177 -3.34 -1.35 -16.56
N ASN A 178 -3.06 -0.14 -16.12
CA ASN A 178 -1.80 0.58 -16.29
C ASN A 178 -1.52 1.50 -15.10
#